data_e26aeea485e67cc9a35fbfb5796411c1
#
_entry.id   e26aeea485e67cc9a35fbfb5796411c1
#
_cell.length_a   1.000
_cell.length_b   1.000
_cell.length_c   1.000
_cell.angle_alpha   90.00
_cell.angle_beta   90.00
_cell.angle_gamma   90.00
#
_symmetry.space_group_name_H-M   'P 1'
#
loop_
_entity.id
_entity.type
_entity.pdbx_description
1 polymer ?
#
loop_
_entity_poly.entity_id
_entity_poly.type
_entity_poly.pdbx_seq_one_letter_code
_entity_poly.pdbx_strand_id
1 'polypeptide(L)'
;MTAEYKVHGDIAVITLNNPPVNGLGLSTRQAIADGVVQANADAAVKAIIVTGAGKAFSGGADIKEFGSSKALQEPNLLSVILLLENSTKPVVAAIHSVCMGGGLELALGAHYRIAAPGTSVALPEVKLGLVPGAGGTQRLPRVLGVEAALNMIVSGEPVKSELLASLPGQKLFDKLAASPESLA
;
A
#
# COMPACT_ATOMS: atom_id res chain seq x y z
N MET A 1 -15.03 10.88 5.26
CA MET A 1 -13.88 10.15 5.83
C MET A 1 -13.04 9.66 4.66
N THR A 2 -11.73 9.73 4.75
CA THR A 2 -10.79 9.34 3.68
C THR A 2 -10.34 7.87 3.77
N ALA A 3 -10.76 7.17 4.82
CA ALA A 3 -10.75 5.71 4.91
C ALA A 3 -11.93 5.25 5.79
N GLU A 4 -12.39 4.04 5.55
CA GLU A 4 -13.47 3.39 6.29
C GLU A 4 -12.93 2.17 7.03
N TYR A 5 -13.34 1.99 8.28
CA TYR A 5 -13.02 0.80 9.08
C TYR A 5 -14.29 -0.03 9.29
N LYS A 6 -14.25 -1.30 8.91
CA LYS A 6 -15.34 -2.27 9.13
C LYS A 6 -14.78 -3.60 9.60
N VAL A 7 -15.55 -4.31 10.41
CA VAL A 7 -15.24 -5.69 10.81
C VAL A 7 -16.22 -6.64 10.14
N HIS A 8 -15.70 -7.64 9.45
CA HIS A 8 -16.44 -8.71 8.79
C HIS A 8 -16.05 -10.04 9.44
N GLY A 9 -16.92 -10.59 10.27
CA GLY A 9 -16.57 -11.76 11.08
C GLY A 9 -15.46 -11.44 12.06
N ASP A 10 -14.29 -12.03 11.86
CA ASP A 10 -13.06 -11.79 12.65
C ASP A 10 -11.97 -11.04 11.86
N ILE A 11 -12.33 -10.43 10.72
CA ILE A 11 -11.41 -9.66 9.87
C ILE A 11 -11.77 -8.17 9.91
N ALA A 12 -10.80 -7.33 10.29
CA ALA A 12 -10.92 -5.88 10.14
C ALA A 12 -10.50 -5.45 8.73
N VAL A 13 -11.32 -4.64 8.07
CA VAL A 13 -11.05 -4.10 6.74
C VAL A 13 -10.93 -2.58 6.83
N ILE A 14 -9.78 -2.06 6.42
CA ILE A 14 -9.50 -0.64 6.26
C ILE A 14 -9.55 -0.33 4.78
N THR A 15 -10.61 0.35 4.34
CA THR A 15 -10.81 0.71 2.93
C THR A 15 -10.46 2.17 2.72
N LEU A 16 -9.40 2.44 1.96
CA LEU A 16 -9.03 3.79 1.54
C LEU A 16 -10.13 4.35 0.63
N ASN A 17 -10.64 5.53 0.94
CA ASN A 17 -11.71 6.18 0.18
C ASN A 17 -11.46 7.69 0.04
N ASN A 18 -10.39 8.03 -0.66
CA ASN A 18 -9.97 9.41 -0.95
C ASN A 18 -9.81 9.58 -2.49
N PRO A 19 -10.94 9.66 -3.23
CA PRO A 19 -10.92 9.74 -4.68
C PRO A 19 -10.16 10.98 -5.17
N PRO A 20 -9.60 10.93 -6.42
CA PRO A 20 -9.82 9.87 -7.44
C PRO A 20 -8.91 8.65 -7.29
N VAL A 21 -7.79 8.72 -6.54
CA VAL A 21 -6.75 7.70 -6.53
C VAL A 21 -6.31 7.26 -5.12
N ASN A 22 -7.11 7.54 -4.11
CA ASN A 22 -6.82 7.20 -2.72
C ASN A 22 -5.46 7.74 -2.25
N GLY A 23 -5.26 9.06 -2.44
CA GLY A 23 -4.06 9.77 -2.00
C GLY A 23 -3.87 9.69 -0.47
N LEU A 24 -2.61 9.49 -0.06
CA LEU A 24 -2.22 9.30 1.33
C LEU A 24 -1.88 10.63 2.02
N GLY A 25 -2.83 11.57 2.00
CA GLY A 25 -2.76 12.80 2.79
C GLY A 25 -2.89 12.52 4.29
N LEU A 26 -2.66 13.56 5.12
CA LEU A 26 -2.65 13.45 6.59
C LEU A 26 -3.91 12.77 7.14
N SER A 27 -5.10 13.15 6.66
CA SER A 27 -6.36 12.57 7.13
C SER A 27 -6.49 11.07 6.78
N THR A 28 -5.97 10.66 5.63
CA THR A 28 -5.96 9.24 5.22
C THR A 28 -4.96 8.44 6.05
N ARG A 29 -3.77 9.00 6.26
CA ARG A 29 -2.73 8.39 7.12
C ARG A 29 -3.23 8.20 8.55
N GLN A 30 -3.88 9.23 9.11
CA GLN A 30 -4.49 9.14 10.45
C GLN A 30 -5.56 8.04 10.49
N ALA A 31 -6.46 8.00 9.52
CA ALA A 31 -7.53 6.98 9.51
C ALA A 31 -6.98 5.55 9.39
N ILE A 32 -5.89 5.34 8.62
CA ILE A 32 -5.20 4.03 8.58
C ILE A 32 -4.62 3.70 9.96
N ALA A 33 -3.88 4.63 10.56
CA ALA A 33 -3.25 4.43 11.86
C ALA A 33 -4.28 4.09 12.95
N ASP A 34 -5.38 4.86 13.02
CA ASP A 34 -6.47 4.63 13.97
C ASP A 34 -7.11 3.25 13.76
N GLY A 35 -7.35 2.86 12.50
CA GLY A 35 -7.90 1.56 12.15
C GLY A 35 -7.01 0.39 12.57
N VAL A 36 -5.69 0.50 12.37
CA VAL A 36 -4.72 -0.53 12.80
C VAL A 36 -4.67 -0.64 14.32
N VAL A 37 -4.62 0.49 15.02
CA VAL A 37 -4.63 0.52 16.50
C VAL A 37 -5.92 -0.11 17.04
N GLN A 38 -7.07 0.27 16.50
CA GLN A 38 -8.37 -0.29 16.87
C GLN A 38 -8.42 -1.80 16.63
N ALA A 39 -7.98 -2.26 15.45
CA ALA A 39 -7.97 -3.69 15.12
C ALA A 39 -7.05 -4.50 16.03
N ASN A 40 -5.86 -3.97 16.36
CA ASN A 40 -4.93 -4.63 17.27
C ASN A 40 -5.49 -4.76 18.70
N ALA A 41 -6.24 -3.78 19.15
CA ALA A 41 -6.86 -3.77 20.49
C ALA A 41 -8.10 -4.68 20.61
N ASP A 42 -8.78 -4.99 19.51
CA ASP A 42 -10.00 -5.79 19.51
C ASP A 42 -9.67 -7.30 19.52
N ALA A 43 -9.94 -7.98 20.63
CA ALA A 43 -9.68 -9.42 20.77
C ALA A 43 -10.46 -10.31 19.78
N ALA A 44 -11.59 -9.83 19.23
CA ALA A 44 -12.38 -10.56 18.25
C ALA A 44 -11.74 -10.54 16.85
N VAL A 45 -10.95 -9.51 16.53
CA VAL A 45 -10.25 -9.38 15.25
C VAL A 45 -9.02 -10.29 15.20
N LYS A 46 -8.88 -11.07 14.14
CA LYS A 46 -7.76 -12.00 13.91
C LYS A 46 -6.77 -11.53 12.84
N ALA A 47 -7.24 -10.75 11.86
CA ALA A 47 -6.40 -10.21 10.80
C ALA A 47 -6.94 -8.86 10.32
N ILE A 48 -6.08 -8.11 9.61
CA ILE A 48 -6.38 -6.79 9.07
C ILE A 48 -6.19 -6.84 7.56
N ILE A 49 -7.15 -6.31 6.81
CA ILE A 49 -7.03 -6.06 5.37
C ILE A 49 -6.96 -4.56 5.14
N VAL A 50 -6.02 -4.13 4.32
CA VAL A 50 -5.97 -2.77 3.76
C VAL A 50 -6.24 -2.85 2.28
N THR A 51 -7.23 -2.10 1.81
CA THR A 51 -7.61 -2.05 0.38
C THR A 51 -8.03 -0.64 -0.02
N GLY A 52 -8.30 -0.42 -1.31
CA GLY A 52 -8.79 0.85 -1.82
C GLY A 52 -10.21 0.75 -2.36
N ALA A 53 -11.00 1.79 -2.21
CA ALA A 53 -12.28 1.92 -2.91
C ALA A 53 -12.09 2.45 -4.34
N GLY A 54 -12.99 2.08 -5.24
CA GLY A 54 -13.07 2.63 -6.59
C GLY A 54 -11.95 2.14 -7.53
N LYS A 55 -11.21 3.09 -8.15
CA LYS A 55 -10.32 2.81 -9.28
C LYS A 55 -8.84 2.65 -8.91
N ALA A 56 -8.50 2.59 -7.64
CA ALA A 56 -7.12 2.44 -7.18
C ALA A 56 -7.04 1.81 -5.80
N PHE A 57 -6.00 1.04 -5.55
CA PHE A 57 -5.55 0.79 -4.19
C PHE A 57 -5.07 2.11 -3.59
N SER A 58 -4.00 2.68 -4.14
CA SER A 58 -3.55 4.04 -3.84
C SER A 58 -2.57 4.54 -4.91
N GLY A 59 -2.74 5.79 -5.32
CA GLY A 59 -1.82 6.52 -6.20
C GLY A 59 -0.59 7.09 -5.47
N GLY A 60 -0.49 6.91 -4.16
CA GLY A 60 0.63 7.38 -3.36
C GLY A 60 0.36 8.64 -2.55
N ALA A 61 1.41 9.37 -2.19
CA ALA A 61 1.31 10.58 -1.38
C ALA A 61 0.38 11.63 -2.03
N ASP A 62 -0.34 12.38 -1.21
CA ASP A 62 -1.16 13.47 -1.73
C ASP A 62 -0.26 14.64 -2.15
N ILE A 63 -0.13 14.83 -3.46
CA ILE A 63 0.72 15.86 -4.07
C ILE A 63 0.32 17.27 -3.58
N LYS A 64 -0.95 17.47 -3.20
CA LYS A 64 -1.44 18.75 -2.67
C LYS A 64 -0.80 19.12 -1.32
N GLU A 65 -0.27 18.14 -0.60
CA GLU A 65 0.42 18.37 0.67
C GLU A 65 1.92 18.67 0.50
N PHE A 66 2.49 18.45 -0.71
CA PHE A 66 3.90 18.71 -0.97
C PHE A 66 4.23 20.19 -0.76
N GLY A 67 5.36 20.43 -0.05
CA GLY A 67 5.78 21.79 0.34
C GLY A 67 5.00 22.39 1.52
N SER A 68 4.02 21.67 2.08
CA SER A 68 3.33 22.06 3.31
C SER A 68 3.82 21.28 4.53
N SER A 69 3.57 21.81 5.73
CA SER A 69 3.88 21.10 6.99
C SER A 69 3.12 19.78 7.13
N LYS A 70 1.98 19.61 6.45
CA LYS A 70 1.15 18.40 6.51
C LYS A 70 1.85 17.16 5.95
N ALA A 71 2.72 17.34 4.95
CA ALA A 71 3.45 16.22 4.34
C ALA A 71 4.30 15.45 5.36
N LEU A 72 4.89 16.17 6.33
CA LEU A 72 5.79 15.62 7.34
C LEU A 72 5.11 15.45 8.72
N GLN A 73 3.87 15.92 8.86
CA GLN A 73 3.13 15.83 10.12
C GLN A 73 2.80 14.38 10.46
N GLU A 74 2.94 14.04 11.74
CA GLU A 74 2.57 12.70 12.24
C GLU A 74 1.03 12.49 12.30
N PRO A 75 0.60 11.27 11.99
CA PRO A 75 1.42 10.16 11.51
C PRO A 75 1.88 10.42 10.07
N ASN A 76 3.22 10.50 9.86
CA ASN A 76 3.76 10.56 8.51
C ASN A 76 3.65 9.18 7.84
N LEU A 77 3.92 9.11 6.53
CA LEU A 77 3.72 7.86 5.79
C LEU A 77 4.63 6.73 6.31
N LEU A 78 5.88 7.03 6.66
CA LEU A 78 6.79 6.02 7.20
C LEU A 78 6.30 5.49 8.55
N SER A 79 5.79 6.36 9.42
CA SER A 79 5.21 5.96 10.71
C SER A 79 4.02 5.01 10.53
N VAL A 80 3.13 5.31 9.55
CA VAL A 80 2.00 4.41 9.22
C VAL A 80 2.49 3.06 8.70
N ILE A 81 3.48 3.05 7.82
CA ILE A 81 4.07 1.81 7.28
C ILE A 81 4.69 0.97 8.40
N LEU A 82 5.43 1.60 9.31
CA LEU A 82 6.01 0.91 10.46
C LEU A 82 4.93 0.37 11.41
N LEU A 83 3.80 1.07 11.54
CA LEU A 83 2.67 0.59 12.34
C LEU A 83 2.03 -0.68 11.72
N LEU A 84 1.91 -0.75 10.39
CA LEU A 84 1.47 -1.97 9.70
C LEU A 84 2.47 -3.11 9.90
N GLU A 85 3.75 -2.85 9.66
CA GLU A 85 4.85 -3.82 9.74
C GLU A 85 4.99 -4.42 11.14
N ASN A 86 4.75 -3.61 12.18
CA ASN A 86 4.82 -4.03 13.59
C ASN A 86 3.45 -4.42 14.18
N SER A 87 2.42 -4.56 13.35
CA SER A 87 1.10 -4.99 13.83
C SER A 87 1.19 -6.36 14.52
N THR A 88 0.51 -6.51 15.65
CA THR A 88 0.42 -7.78 16.37
C THR A 88 -0.46 -8.82 15.68
N LYS A 89 -1.21 -8.39 14.66
CA LYS A 89 -2.07 -9.24 13.84
C LYS A 89 -1.60 -9.23 12.39
N PRO A 90 -1.79 -10.32 11.64
CA PRO A 90 -1.48 -10.34 10.21
C PRO A 90 -2.16 -9.19 9.46
N VAL A 91 -1.40 -8.49 8.65
CA VAL A 91 -1.90 -7.42 7.77
C VAL A 91 -1.75 -7.87 6.32
N VAL A 92 -2.83 -7.79 5.56
CA VAL A 92 -2.88 -8.13 4.13
C VAL A 92 -3.18 -6.86 3.34
N ALA A 93 -2.33 -6.50 2.38
CA ALA A 93 -2.66 -5.52 1.36
C ALA A 93 -3.39 -6.21 0.21
N ALA A 94 -4.67 -5.89 0.01
CA ALA A 94 -5.49 -6.34 -1.11
C ALA A 94 -5.46 -5.28 -2.21
N ILE A 95 -4.63 -5.52 -3.23
CA ILE A 95 -4.18 -4.51 -4.19
C ILE A 95 -4.91 -4.70 -5.51
N HIS A 96 -5.45 -3.62 -6.07
CA HIS A 96 -6.10 -3.64 -7.38
C HIS A 96 -5.82 -2.36 -8.17
N SER A 97 -5.98 -2.44 -9.47
CA SER A 97 -5.95 -1.33 -10.44
C SER A 97 -4.64 -0.52 -10.41
N VAL A 98 -4.48 0.40 -9.48
CA VAL A 98 -3.32 1.28 -9.36
C VAL A 98 -2.73 1.19 -7.95
N CYS A 99 -1.43 0.90 -7.87
CA CYS A 99 -0.66 0.87 -6.63
C CYS A 99 0.70 1.52 -6.88
N MET A 100 0.83 2.81 -6.59
CA MET A 100 2.00 3.61 -7.01
C MET A 100 2.59 4.44 -5.89
N GLY A 101 3.90 4.69 -5.96
CA GLY A 101 4.61 5.56 -5.04
C GLY A 101 4.39 5.16 -3.58
N GLY A 102 4.03 6.11 -2.73
CA GLY A 102 3.68 5.85 -1.34
C GLY A 102 2.60 4.79 -1.15
N GLY A 103 1.73 4.54 -2.14
CA GLY A 103 0.74 3.45 -2.12
C GLY A 103 1.41 2.07 -2.20
N LEU A 104 2.43 1.93 -3.05
CA LEU A 104 3.24 0.72 -3.07
C LEU A 104 4.08 0.59 -1.79
N GLU A 105 4.62 1.70 -1.28
CA GLU A 105 5.37 1.70 -0.02
C GLU A 105 4.47 1.25 1.15
N LEU A 106 3.21 1.72 1.19
CA LEU A 106 2.21 1.26 2.17
C LEU A 106 1.96 -0.24 2.06
N ALA A 107 1.74 -0.74 0.83
CA ALA A 107 1.52 -2.17 0.59
C ALA A 107 2.74 -3.02 0.98
N LEU A 108 3.95 -2.52 0.78
CA LEU A 108 5.20 -3.19 1.19
C LEU A 108 5.36 -3.29 2.71
N GLY A 109 4.69 -2.43 3.49
CA GLY A 109 4.62 -2.52 4.94
C GLY A 109 3.66 -3.59 5.46
N ALA A 110 2.76 -4.12 4.64
CA ALA A 110 1.91 -5.23 5.02
C ALA A 110 2.68 -6.55 5.07
N HIS A 111 2.23 -7.50 5.89
CA HIS A 111 2.84 -8.83 5.99
C HIS A 111 2.63 -9.64 4.72
N TYR A 112 1.44 -9.53 4.11
CA TYR A 112 1.06 -10.24 2.89
C TYR A 112 0.49 -9.28 1.85
N ARG A 113 0.67 -9.59 0.57
CA ARG A 113 0.18 -8.81 -0.57
C ARG A 113 -0.52 -9.73 -1.56
N ILE A 114 -1.79 -9.45 -1.80
CA ILE A 114 -2.59 -10.11 -2.84
C ILE A 114 -2.91 -9.05 -3.89
N ALA A 115 -2.66 -9.33 -5.16
CA ALA A 115 -2.96 -8.40 -6.23
C ALA A 115 -4.03 -8.95 -7.17
N ALA A 116 -4.92 -8.06 -7.62
CA ALA A 116 -5.82 -8.36 -8.73
C ALA A 116 -5.06 -8.42 -10.06
N PRO A 117 -5.53 -9.21 -11.03
CA PRO A 117 -5.00 -9.17 -12.38
C PRO A 117 -5.08 -7.77 -12.98
N GLY A 118 -4.09 -7.40 -13.79
CA GLY A 118 -4.04 -6.11 -14.47
C GLY A 118 -3.62 -4.93 -13.58
N THR A 119 -3.32 -5.16 -12.31
CA THR A 119 -2.84 -4.11 -11.41
C THR A 119 -1.54 -3.49 -11.93
N SER A 120 -1.49 -2.15 -11.96
CA SER A 120 -0.30 -1.38 -12.32
C SER A 120 0.44 -0.96 -11.06
N VAL A 121 1.71 -1.35 -10.97
CA VAL A 121 2.58 -1.13 -9.80
C VAL A 121 3.79 -0.32 -10.21
N ALA A 122 4.12 0.75 -9.47
CA ALA A 122 5.28 1.59 -9.76
C ALA A 122 5.83 2.30 -8.52
N LEU A 123 7.10 2.74 -8.61
CA LEU A 123 7.67 3.79 -7.77
C LEU A 123 8.05 4.97 -8.68
N PRO A 124 7.10 5.85 -9.03
CA PRO A 124 7.29 6.88 -10.06
C PRO A 124 7.93 8.17 -9.54
N GLU A 125 8.48 8.19 -8.34
CA GLU A 125 9.01 9.37 -7.65
C GLU A 125 10.08 10.09 -8.48
N VAL A 126 10.88 9.35 -9.25
CA VAL A 126 11.91 9.92 -10.14
C VAL A 126 11.32 10.88 -11.17
N LYS A 127 10.08 10.67 -11.61
CA LYS A 127 9.39 11.56 -12.55
C LYS A 127 9.06 12.94 -11.95
N LEU A 128 9.15 13.04 -10.62
CA LEU A 128 8.99 14.28 -9.86
C LEU A 128 10.33 14.82 -9.33
N GLY A 129 11.45 14.23 -9.75
CA GLY A 129 12.78 14.57 -9.23
C GLY A 129 13.03 14.12 -7.80
N LEU A 130 12.29 13.11 -7.33
CA LEU A 130 12.36 12.57 -5.98
C LEU A 130 12.84 11.12 -5.98
N VAL A 131 13.09 10.59 -4.79
CA VAL A 131 13.28 9.16 -4.53
C VAL A 131 12.14 8.64 -3.66
N PRO A 132 11.81 7.33 -3.68
CA PRO A 132 10.83 6.75 -2.76
C PRO A 132 11.26 6.99 -1.30
N GLY A 133 10.44 7.75 -0.56
CA GLY A 133 10.82 8.33 0.74
C GLY A 133 10.36 7.54 1.97
N ALA A 134 9.42 6.60 1.81
CA ALA A 134 8.85 5.85 2.93
C ALA A 134 9.33 4.38 3.01
N GLY A 135 10.51 4.11 2.46
CA GLY A 135 11.19 2.83 2.56
C GLY A 135 11.04 1.90 1.34
N GLY A 136 10.49 2.40 0.23
CA GLY A 136 10.39 1.66 -1.03
C GLY A 136 11.75 1.21 -1.55
N THR A 137 12.78 2.07 -1.45
CA THR A 137 14.17 1.76 -1.82
C THR A 137 14.77 0.63 -0.98
N GLN A 138 14.20 0.33 0.18
CA GLN A 138 14.68 -0.72 1.09
C GLN A 138 13.84 -2.00 0.99
N ARG A 139 12.51 -1.87 0.92
CA ARG A 139 11.61 -3.04 0.93
C ARG A 139 11.48 -3.69 -0.44
N LEU A 140 11.38 -2.90 -1.52
CA LEU A 140 11.19 -3.46 -2.85
C LEU A 140 12.33 -4.38 -3.29
N PRO A 141 13.63 -4.03 -3.12
CA PRO A 141 14.72 -4.94 -3.50
C PRO A 141 14.74 -6.26 -2.71
N ARG A 142 14.21 -6.25 -1.47
CA ARG A 142 14.17 -7.45 -0.61
C ARG A 142 13.10 -8.45 -1.05
N VAL A 143 12.04 -7.97 -1.71
CA VAL A 143 10.93 -8.84 -2.15
C VAL A 143 10.94 -9.12 -3.65
N LEU A 144 11.61 -8.29 -4.45
CA LEU A 144 11.60 -8.41 -5.92
C LEU A 144 12.98 -8.73 -6.51
N GLY A 145 14.06 -8.60 -5.72
CA GLY A 145 15.44 -8.63 -6.18
C GLY A 145 15.93 -7.24 -6.59
N VAL A 146 17.25 -7.05 -6.54
CA VAL A 146 17.88 -5.73 -6.72
C VAL A 146 17.69 -5.20 -8.15
N GLU A 147 17.87 -6.06 -9.16
CA GLU A 147 17.81 -5.65 -10.56
C GLU A 147 16.42 -5.13 -10.95
N ALA A 148 15.36 -5.90 -10.67
CA ALA A 148 14.00 -5.51 -10.99
C ALA A 148 13.57 -4.27 -10.19
N ALA A 149 13.90 -4.20 -8.90
CA ALA A 149 13.61 -3.06 -8.07
C ALA A 149 14.34 -1.79 -8.55
N LEU A 150 15.62 -1.89 -8.90
CA LEU A 150 16.39 -0.77 -9.43
C LEU A 150 15.75 -0.24 -10.72
N ASN A 151 15.43 -1.13 -11.66
CA ASN A 151 14.77 -0.74 -12.91
C ASN A 151 13.45 -0.01 -12.66
N MET A 152 12.61 -0.47 -11.74
CA MET A 152 11.35 0.19 -11.38
C MET A 152 11.59 1.57 -10.73
N ILE A 153 12.59 1.70 -9.86
CA ILE A 153 12.89 2.95 -9.15
C ILE A 153 13.47 4.00 -10.08
N VAL A 154 14.42 3.63 -10.96
CA VAL A 154 15.11 4.60 -11.84
C VAL A 154 14.29 4.98 -13.06
N SER A 155 13.41 4.10 -13.55
CA SER A 155 12.52 4.41 -14.67
C SER A 155 11.23 5.11 -14.22
N GLY A 156 10.71 4.73 -13.03
CA GLY A 156 9.40 5.14 -12.57
C GLY A 156 8.25 4.60 -13.44
N GLU A 157 8.51 3.62 -14.32
CA GLU A 157 7.50 3.07 -15.21
C GLU A 157 6.61 2.04 -14.50
N PRO A 158 5.29 2.06 -14.78
CA PRO A 158 4.37 1.07 -14.24
C PRO A 158 4.63 -0.32 -14.83
N VAL A 159 4.60 -1.33 -13.97
CA VAL A 159 4.71 -2.74 -14.35
C VAL A 159 3.43 -3.47 -13.93
N LYS A 160 2.97 -4.40 -14.76
CA LYS A 160 1.77 -5.19 -14.45
C LYS A 160 2.04 -6.26 -13.41
N SER A 161 1.06 -6.49 -12.53
CA SER A 161 1.15 -7.48 -11.45
C SER A 161 1.51 -8.88 -11.94
N GLU A 162 0.99 -9.30 -13.11
CA GLU A 162 1.26 -10.62 -13.68
C GLU A 162 2.73 -10.76 -14.08
N LEU A 163 3.32 -9.71 -14.65
CA LEU A 163 4.73 -9.73 -15.01
C LEU A 163 5.62 -9.81 -13.76
N LEU A 164 5.32 -9.01 -12.74
CA LEU A 164 6.07 -9.05 -11.48
C LEU A 164 5.92 -10.38 -10.76
N ALA A 165 4.71 -10.95 -10.75
CA ALA A 165 4.46 -12.26 -10.14
C ALA A 165 5.14 -13.42 -10.86
N SER A 166 5.45 -13.26 -12.16
CA SER A 166 6.16 -14.28 -12.96
C SER A 166 7.68 -14.28 -12.76
N LEU A 167 8.24 -13.27 -12.10
CA LEU A 167 9.68 -13.17 -11.87
C LEU A 167 10.16 -14.29 -10.93
N PRO A 168 11.22 -15.01 -11.27
CA PRO A 168 11.75 -16.08 -10.45
C PRO A 168 12.14 -15.58 -9.05
N GLY A 169 11.67 -16.26 -8.01
CA GLY A 169 12.02 -15.96 -6.62
C GLY A 169 11.42 -14.68 -6.05
N GLN A 170 10.51 -14.02 -6.77
CA GLN A 170 9.82 -12.85 -6.24
C GLN A 170 8.99 -13.19 -4.99
N LYS A 171 8.91 -12.24 -4.07
CA LYS A 171 8.09 -12.28 -2.85
C LYS A 171 7.24 -11.00 -2.72
N LEU A 172 7.09 -10.26 -3.84
CA LEU A 172 6.28 -9.05 -3.84
C LEU A 172 4.81 -9.39 -3.66
N PHE A 173 4.33 -10.40 -4.39
CA PHE A 173 2.97 -10.90 -4.26
C PHE A 173 2.96 -12.33 -3.73
N ASP A 174 2.24 -12.56 -2.65
CA ASP A 174 1.98 -13.89 -2.10
C ASP A 174 0.98 -14.64 -2.96
N LYS A 175 0.05 -13.91 -3.60
CA LYS A 175 -0.96 -14.46 -4.50
C LYS A 175 -1.45 -13.42 -5.52
N LEU A 176 -1.75 -13.88 -6.73
CA LEU A 176 -2.64 -13.16 -7.64
C LEU A 176 -4.08 -13.68 -7.45
N ALA A 177 -5.03 -12.78 -7.30
CA ALA A 177 -6.43 -13.12 -7.26
C ALA A 177 -6.91 -13.67 -8.62
N ALA A 178 -7.94 -14.48 -8.63
CA ALA A 178 -8.48 -15.03 -9.89
C ALA A 178 -9.16 -13.96 -10.74
N SER A 179 -9.76 -12.97 -10.10
CA SER A 179 -10.37 -11.79 -10.72
C SER A 179 -10.32 -10.60 -9.74
N PRO A 180 -10.55 -9.36 -10.20
CA PRO A 180 -10.67 -8.20 -9.31
C PRO A 180 -11.75 -8.38 -8.23
N GLU A 181 -12.87 -9.01 -8.57
CA GLU A 181 -13.99 -9.24 -7.66
C GLU A 181 -13.65 -10.24 -6.54
N SER A 182 -12.68 -11.12 -6.75
CA SER A 182 -12.24 -12.09 -5.74
C SER A 182 -11.33 -11.50 -4.65
N LEU A 183 -11.09 -10.18 -4.68
CA LEU A 183 -10.45 -9.42 -3.59
C LEU A 183 -11.46 -8.85 -2.59
N ALA A 184 -12.76 -8.83 -2.92
CA ALA A 184 -13.82 -8.25 -2.10
C ALA A 184 -14.25 -9.16 -0.92
#